data_de27049f5c606fe30544a1a045b086d0
#
_entry.id   de27049f5c606fe30544a1a045b086d0
#
_cell.length_a   1.000
_cell.length_b   1.000
_cell.length_c   1.000
_cell.angle_alpha   90.00
_cell.angle_beta   90.00
_cell.angle_gamma   90.00
#
_symmetry.space_group_name_H-M   'P 1'
#
loop_
_entity.id
_entity.type
_entity.pdbx_description
1 polymer ?
#
loop_
_entity_poly.entity_id
_entity_poly.type
_entity_poly.pdbx_seq_one_letter_code
_entity_poly.pdbx_strand_id
1 'polypeptide(L)'
;YLPKDLYGIGIVEVISPQGAKIRVYDRERTICDLIRDRKKVDMQLYSNALNVYFKSREKNIRKLMKYGKAFRITEELEKYMEVLQ
;
A
#
# COMPACT_ATOMS: atom_id res chain seq x y z
N TYR A 1 -4.68 4.66 14.85
CA TYR A 1 -5.19 6.01 14.58
C TYR A 1 -4.37 6.71 13.50
N LEU A 2 -5.04 7.21 12.47
CA LEU A 2 -4.42 7.96 11.38
C LEU A 2 -4.81 9.43 11.47
N PRO A 3 -3.87 10.37 11.21
CA PRO A 3 -4.22 11.77 11.02
C PRO A 3 -5.25 11.91 9.90
N LYS A 4 -6.13 12.92 10.03
CA LYS A 4 -7.20 13.13 9.05
C LYS A 4 -6.71 13.24 7.62
N ASP A 5 -5.58 13.88 7.41
CA ASP A 5 -5.02 14.10 6.08
C ASP A 5 -4.56 12.81 5.40
N LEU A 6 -4.36 11.73 6.16
CA LEU A 6 -3.98 10.44 5.59
C LEU A 6 -5.16 9.59 5.16
N TYR A 7 -6.36 9.87 5.63
CA TYR A 7 -7.54 9.06 5.27
C TYR A 7 -7.89 9.12 3.79
N GLY A 8 -7.61 10.24 3.14
CA GLY A 8 -7.93 10.41 1.73
C GLY A 8 -6.85 9.92 0.76
N ILE A 9 -5.68 9.50 1.26
CA ILE A 9 -4.59 9.08 0.40
C ILE A 9 -4.89 7.72 -0.20
N GLY A 10 -4.79 7.61 -1.51
CA GLY A 10 -4.91 6.34 -2.22
C GLY A 10 -6.34 5.85 -2.42
N ILE A 11 -7.33 6.71 -2.23
CA ILE A 11 -8.72 6.33 -2.49
C ILE A 11 -8.99 6.43 -3.99
N VAL A 12 -9.54 5.37 -4.56
CA VAL A 12 -9.95 5.32 -5.97
C VAL A 12 -11.39 4.86 -6.03
N GLU A 13 -12.11 5.29 -7.07
CA GLU A 13 -13.48 4.84 -7.31
C GLU A 13 -13.47 3.68 -8.30
N VAL A 14 -14.21 2.64 -7.96
CA VAL A 14 -14.43 1.53 -8.87
C VAL A 14 -15.93 1.30 -8.98
N ILE A 15 -16.37 0.72 -10.10
CA ILE A 15 -17.77 0.40 -10.32
C ILE A 15 -17.98 -1.06 -9.97
N SER A 16 -18.92 -1.31 -9.05
CA SER A 16 -19.26 -2.68 -8.66
C SER A 16 -19.99 -3.39 -9.78
N PRO A 17 -20.10 -4.74 -9.73
CA PRO A 17 -20.90 -5.48 -10.71
C PRO A 17 -22.35 -5.02 -10.79
N GLN A 18 -22.88 -4.45 -9.73
CA GLN A 18 -24.25 -3.91 -9.70
C GLN A 18 -24.33 -2.47 -10.21
N GLY A 19 -23.22 -1.89 -10.64
CA GLY A 19 -23.20 -0.53 -11.17
C GLY A 19 -23.05 0.57 -10.13
N ALA A 20 -22.86 0.25 -8.86
CA ALA A 20 -22.66 1.23 -7.82
C ALA A 20 -21.20 1.70 -7.78
N LYS A 21 -21.00 2.99 -7.51
CA LYS A 21 -19.64 3.51 -7.32
C LYS A 21 -19.18 3.21 -5.91
N ILE A 22 -18.00 2.59 -5.80
CA ILE A 22 -17.40 2.21 -4.52
C ILE A 22 -16.04 2.87 -4.41
N ARG A 23 -15.74 3.40 -3.23
CA ARG A 23 -14.39 3.93 -2.93
C ARG A 23 -13.57 2.84 -2.28
N VAL A 24 -12.40 2.57 -2.85
CA VAL A 24 -11.46 1.58 -2.30
C VAL A 24 -10.07 2.20 -2.28
N TYR A 25 -9.20 1.66 -1.44
CA TYR A 25 -7.81 2.08 -1.44
C TYR A 25 -7.07 1.40 -2.58
N ASP A 26 -6.13 2.12 -3.19
CA ASP A 26 -5.31 1.52 -4.24
C ASP A 26 -4.26 0.58 -3.63
N ARG A 27 -3.53 -0.12 -4.51
CA ARG A 27 -2.54 -1.11 -4.09
C ARG A 27 -1.42 -0.48 -3.28
N GLU A 28 -0.95 0.69 -3.70
CA GLU A 28 0.13 1.40 -3.02
C GLU A 28 -0.26 1.79 -1.61
N ARG A 29 -1.50 2.26 -1.43
CA ARG A 29 -2.01 2.57 -0.11
C ARG A 29 -2.07 1.33 0.78
N THR A 30 -2.55 0.22 0.22
CA THR A 30 -2.67 -1.04 0.95
C THR A 30 -1.30 -1.53 1.41
N ILE A 31 -0.29 -1.45 0.55
CA ILE A 31 1.08 -1.84 0.91
C ILE A 31 1.62 -0.95 2.03
N CYS A 32 1.38 0.35 1.96
CA CYS A 32 1.81 1.26 3.02
C CYS A 32 1.15 0.92 4.36
N ASP A 33 -0.14 0.62 4.35
CA ASP A 33 -0.86 0.22 5.57
C ASP A 33 -0.28 -1.07 6.15
N LEU A 34 0.04 -2.05 5.31
CA LEU A 34 0.65 -3.30 5.75
C LEU A 34 2.00 -3.06 6.43
N ILE A 35 2.84 -2.25 5.82
CA ILE A 35 4.16 -1.95 6.38
C ILE A 35 4.02 -1.21 7.70
N ARG A 36 3.10 -0.27 7.78
CA ARG A 36 2.85 0.49 8.99
C ARG A 36 2.39 -0.41 10.12
N ASP A 37 1.51 -1.37 9.83
CA ASP A 37 0.92 -2.26 10.83
C ASP A 37 1.60 -3.63 10.88
N ARG A 38 2.82 -3.75 10.38
CA ARG A 38 3.52 -5.04 10.23
C ARG A 38 3.61 -5.85 11.51
N LYS A 39 3.64 -5.21 12.66
CA LYS A 39 3.70 -5.90 13.96
C LYS A 39 2.39 -6.61 14.31
N LYS A 40 1.29 -6.20 13.68
CA LYS A 40 -0.04 -6.75 13.94
C LYS A 40 -0.48 -7.75 12.89
N VAL A 41 0.28 -7.91 11.82
CA VAL A 41 -0.07 -8.75 10.69
C VAL A 41 0.75 -10.04 10.74
N ASP A 42 0.13 -11.15 10.33
CA ASP A 42 0.84 -12.42 10.20
C ASP A 42 2.03 -12.25 9.25
N MET A 43 3.21 -12.70 9.67
CA MET A 43 4.44 -12.52 8.91
C MET A 43 4.35 -13.13 7.51
N GLN A 44 3.71 -14.28 7.38
CA GLN A 44 3.58 -14.95 6.09
C GLN A 44 2.66 -14.17 5.15
N LEU A 45 1.52 -13.69 5.65
CA LEU A 45 0.63 -12.83 4.87
C LEU A 45 1.32 -11.55 4.43
N TYR A 46 2.07 -10.94 5.35
CA TYR A 46 2.81 -9.72 5.08
C TYR A 46 3.83 -9.93 3.97
N SER A 47 4.66 -10.96 4.09
CA SER A 47 5.68 -11.28 3.09
C SER A 47 5.06 -11.60 1.74
N ASN A 48 4.00 -12.39 1.72
CA ASN A 48 3.32 -12.75 0.48
C ASN A 48 2.74 -11.52 -0.22
N ALA A 49 2.09 -10.64 0.52
CA ALA A 49 1.51 -9.43 -0.04
C ALA A 49 2.57 -8.55 -0.68
N LEU A 50 3.70 -8.35 0.00
CA LEU A 50 4.79 -7.55 -0.53
C LEU A 50 5.41 -8.18 -1.77
N ASN A 51 5.63 -9.49 -1.74
CA ASN A 51 6.19 -10.20 -2.89
C ASN A 51 5.29 -10.08 -4.11
N VAL A 52 3.99 -10.29 -3.93
CA VAL A 52 3.01 -10.16 -5.03
C VAL A 52 3.05 -8.76 -5.61
N TYR A 53 3.04 -7.74 -4.74
CA TYR A 53 3.04 -6.37 -5.21
C TYR A 53 4.31 -6.04 -6.00
N PHE A 54 5.49 -6.35 -5.45
CA PHE A 54 6.76 -5.99 -6.08
C PHE A 54 7.04 -6.77 -7.36
N LYS A 55 6.41 -7.92 -7.54
CA LYS A 55 6.51 -8.69 -8.78
C LYS A 55 5.48 -8.24 -9.82
N SER A 56 4.50 -7.44 -9.43
CA SER A 56 3.46 -6.98 -10.34
C SER A 56 4.01 -5.97 -11.34
N ARG A 57 3.57 -6.09 -12.58
CA ARG A 57 3.90 -5.10 -13.62
C ARG A 57 3.14 -3.78 -13.43
N GLU A 58 2.06 -3.83 -12.66
CA GLU A 58 1.21 -2.66 -12.43
C GLU A 58 1.67 -1.83 -11.24
N LYS A 59 2.76 -2.23 -10.58
CA LYS A 59 3.24 -1.47 -9.43
C LYS A 59 3.66 -0.07 -9.85
N ASN A 60 3.40 0.89 -8.98
CA ASN A 60 3.81 2.27 -9.18
C ASN A 60 4.70 2.69 -8.02
N ILE A 61 6.00 2.55 -8.21
CA ILE A 61 6.98 2.82 -7.15
C ILE A 61 6.99 4.29 -6.77
N ARG A 62 6.84 5.19 -7.74
CA ARG A 62 6.80 6.63 -7.46
C ARG A 62 5.65 6.98 -6.52
N LYS A 63 4.47 6.44 -6.80
CA LYS A 63 3.27 6.64 -5.99
C LYS A 63 3.44 6.00 -4.61
N LEU A 64 4.02 4.80 -4.58
CA LEU A 64 4.31 4.10 -3.33
C LEU A 64 5.23 4.92 -2.42
N MET A 65 6.29 5.50 -2.99
CA MET A 65 7.21 6.33 -2.21
C MET A 65 6.55 7.62 -1.72
N LYS A 66 5.68 8.20 -2.52
CA LYS A 66 4.91 9.37 -2.10
C LYS A 66 4.05 9.06 -0.88
N TYR A 67 3.36 7.94 -0.93
CA TYR A 67 2.55 7.50 0.21
C TYR A 67 3.41 7.13 1.40
N GLY A 68 4.56 6.51 1.14
CA GLY A 68 5.51 6.15 2.18
C GLY A 68 5.98 7.34 2.99
N LYS A 69 6.22 8.47 2.34
CA LYS A 69 6.58 9.70 3.04
C LYS A 69 5.46 10.18 3.95
N ALA A 70 4.21 10.14 3.46
CA ALA A 70 3.06 10.53 4.26
C ALA A 70 2.86 9.63 5.46
N PHE A 71 3.12 8.33 5.33
CA PHE A 71 2.99 7.36 6.40
C PHE A 71 4.25 7.21 7.25
N ARG A 72 5.35 7.91 6.89
CA ARG A 72 6.63 7.88 7.59
C ARG A 72 7.27 6.49 7.61
N ILE A 73 7.16 5.77 6.49
CA ILE A 73 7.72 4.42 6.33
C ILE A 73 8.74 4.35 5.19
N THR A 74 9.31 5.48 4.80
CA THR A 74 10.23 5.54 3.66
C THR A 74 11.42 4.60 3.83
N GLU A 75 12.01 4.54 5.03
CA GLU A 75 13.15 3.66 5.30
C GLU A 75 12.78 2.19 5.06
N GLU A 76 11.61 1.78 5.51
CA GLU A 76 11.14 0.40 5.32
C GLU A 76 10.93 0.09 3.84
N LEU A 77 10.36 1.04 3.11
CA LEU A 77 10.15 0.88 1.67
C LEU A 77 11.49 0.74 0.93
N GLU A 78 12.47 1.54 1.29
CA GLU A 78 13.78 1.47 0.67
C GLU A 78 14.46 0.11 0.88
N LYS A 79 14.34 -0.43 2.08
CA LYS A 79 14.86 -1.77 2.38
C LYS A 79 14.23 -2.83 1.49
N TYR A 80 12.91 -2.79 1.35
CA TYR A 80 12.20 -3.77 0.53
C TYR A 80 12.54 -3.62 -0.94
N MET A 81 12.72 -2.41 -1.41
CA MET A 81 13.09 -2.18 -2.79
C MET A 81 14.48 -2.72 -3.12
N GLU A 82 15.42 -2.62 -2.20
CA GLU A 82 16.75 -3.21 -2.39
C GLU A 82 16.71 -4.73 -2.47
N VAL A 83 15.87 -5.36 -1.65
CA VAL A 83 15.82 -6.82 -1.55
C VAL A 83 14.95 -7.45 -2.63
N LEU A 84 13.84 -6.80 -2.99
CA LEU A 84 12.80 -7.40 -3.82
C LEU A 84 12.80 -6.95 -5.28
N GLN A 85 13.65 -6.01 -5.63
CA GLN A 85 13.77 -5.59 -7.03
C GLN A 85 14.97 -6.18 -7.73
#